data_c811fa396e85fe7809c2c0a5c1fbdc4e
#
_entry.id   c811fa396e85fe7809c2c0a5c1fbdc4e
#
_cell.length_a   1.000
_cell.length_b   1.000
_cell.length_c   1.000
_cell.angle_alpha   90.00
_cell.angle_beta   90.00
_cell.angle_gamma   90.00
#
_symmetry.space_group_name_H-M   'P 1'
#
loop_
_entity.id
_entity.type
_entity.pdbx_description
1 polymer ?
#
loop_
_entity_poly.entity_id
_entity_poly.type
_entity_poly.pdbx_seq_one_letter_code
_entity_poly.pdbx_strand_id
1 'polypeptide(L)'
;MHSFLYNYGTYYDASASAWQAYDGVSQDIGMNEGFLGCYSVLKNLSCMTAAEKTDHDTFLMMSNSTTHEIQLLQTPDYTPKYYVDNTTYDLLHSDRFTYNGVTAHITAPYQMKHYHINMGALLRMGEWFDYMRENGVYDNTRIIIAADHGAPELCSFDDMIADFSAGGIKDVLDYNPLFLVKDFNSRGFKTDMTFMTNADTPVLAMKGLISEPVNPFTGKPVNSDAKQGEQPLILSELWDIEQNDGNTFAPSRWYSVHDNIFDLGNWKELDFH
;
A
#
# COMPACT_ATOMS: atom_id res chain seq x y z
N MET A 1 3.22 -2.14 -24.68
CA MET A 1 2.78 -1.58 -23.42
C MET A 1 3.89 -0.77 -22.72
N HIS A 2 5.12 -1.26 -22.69
CA HIS A 2 6.26 -0.55 -22.10
C HIS A 2 6.49 0.86 -22.66
N SER A 3 6.54 1.01 -23.97
CA SER A 3 6.77 2.31 -24.62
C SER A 3 5.68 3.34 -24.34
N PHE A 4 4.45 2.89 -24.12
CA PHE A 4 3.33 3.77 -23.81
C PHE A 4 3.48 4.41 -22.43
N LEU A 5 3.93 3.66 -21.42
CA LEU A 5 4.13 4.16 -20.07
C LEU A 5 5.19 5.27 -20.02
N TYR A 6 6.29 5.09 -20.71
CA TYR A 6 7.36 6.08 -20.78
C TYR A 6 6.93 7.38 -21.49
N ASN A 7 6.03 7.31 -22.44
CA ASN A 7 5.53 8.50 -23.13
C ASN A 7 4.74 9.44 -22.21
N TYR A 8 4.23 8.96 -21.08
CA TYR A 8 3.56 9.78 -20.07
C TYR A 8 4.50 10.27 -18.96
N GLY A 9 5.71 9.78 -18.90
CA GLY A 9 6.76 10.22 -17.99
C GLY A 9 7.48 11.49 -18.45
N THR A 10 6.75 12.49 -18.92
CA THR A 10 7.32 13.74 -19.51
C THR A 10 8.05 14.64 -18.51
N TYR A 11 7.98 14.33 -17.23
CA TYR A 11 8.73 15.03 -16.17
C TYR A 11 10.08 14.40 -15.89
N TYR A 12 10.39 13.34 -16.59
CA TYR A 12 11.52 12.51 -16.31
C TYR A 12 12.82 13.13 -16.83
N ASP A 13 13.77 13.31 -15.93
CA ASP A 13 15.16 13.59 -16.25
C ASP A 13 16.07 12.69 -15.42
N ALA A 14 16.62 11.67 -16.05
CA ALA A 14 17.48 10.68 -15.42
C ALA A 14 18.75 11.28 -14.77
N SER A 15 19.20 12.43 -15.25
CA SER A 15 20.41 13.10 -14.74
C SER A 15 20.19 13.80 -13.41
N ALA A 16 18.95 13.99 -13.00
CA ALA A 16 18.58 14.88 -11.91
C ALA A 16 18.03 14.12 -10.68
N SER A 17 18.61 12.99 -10.32
CA SER A 17 18.16 12.14 -9.21
C SER A 17 18.73 12.52 -7.83
N ALA A 18 19.22 13.76 -7.65
CA ALA A 18 19.73 14.20 -6.36
C ALA A 18 18.60 14.47 -5.35
N TRP A 19 18.74 13.92 -4.16
CA TRP A 19 17.81 14.10 -3.06
C TRP A 19 18.31 15.16 -2.09
N GLN A 20 17.42 16.07 -1.71
CA GLN A 20 17.70 17.02 -0.64
C GLN A 20 16.92 16.63 0.61
N ALA A 21 17.48 16.96 1.77
CA ALA A 21 16.77 16.77 3.02
C ALA A 21 15.54 17.68 3.09
N TYR A 22 14.45 17.16 3.65
CA TYR A 22 13.30 17.97 3.96
C TYR A 22 13.63 18.84 5.18
N ASP A 23 13.63 20.15 5.00
CA ASP A 23 13.98 21.15 6.02
C ASP A 23 12.88 22.20 6.21
N GLY A 24 11.65 21.94 5.72
CA GLY A 24 10.56 22.92 5.69
C GLY A 24 10.57 23.80 4.44
N VAL A 25 11.72 23.88 3.76
CA VAL A 25 11.90 24.51 2.43
C VAL A 25 12.33 23.41 1.45
N SER A 26 11.64 22.31 1.47
CA SER A 26 12.07 21.11 0.79
C SER A 26 12.16 21.28 -0.71
N GLN A 27 13.33 21.03 -1.23
CA GLN A 27 13.60 20.98 -2.65
C GLN A 27 14.14 19.59 -2.97
N ASP A 28 13.38 18.81 -3.71
CA ASP A 28 13.94 17.67 -4.41
C ASP A 28 14.33 18.11 -5.81
N ILE A 29 15.57 17.90 -6.14
CA ILE A 29 16.08 18.13 -7.49
C ILE A 29 16.09 16.78 -8.19
N GLY A 30 15.28 16.67 -9.21
CA GLY A 30 15.17 15.47 -10.02
C GLY A 30 14.11 14.50 -9.59
N MET A 31 14.02 13.40 -10.31
CA MET A 31 12.96 12.41 -10.19
C MET A 31 13.51 11.01 -10.30
N ASN A 32 12.98 10.12 -9.48
CA ASN A 32 13.24 8.71 -9.62
C ASN A 32 12.48 8.14 -10.83
N GLU A 33 13.18 7.44 -11.71
CA GLU A 33 12.59 6.85 -12.94
C GLU A 33 11.51 5.82 -12.60
N GLY A 34 11.77 4.96 -11.62
CA GLY A 34 10.82 3.95 -11.16
C GLY A 34 9.53 4.59 -10.67
N PHE A 35 9.65 5.64 -9.86
CA PHE A 35 8.51 6.43 -9.40
C PHE A 35 7.70 6.99 -10.56
N LEU A 36 8.35 7.71 -11.48
CA LEU A 36 7.66 8.35 -12.61
C LEU A 36 6.94 7.36 -13.51
N GLY A 37 7.56 6.21 -13.77
CA GLY A 37 6.95 5.12 -14.53
C GLY A 37 5.65 4.65 -13.88
N CYS A 38 5.72 4.30 -12.61
CA CYS A 38 4.57 3.79 -11.84
C CYS A 38 3.48 4.86 -11.65
N TYR A 39 3.87 6.10 -11.31
CA TYR A 39 2.94 7.23 -11.18
C TYR A 39 2.22 7.52 -12.50
N SER A 40 2.93 7.47 -13.65
CA SER A 40 2.34 7.68 -14.96
C SER A 40 1.29 6.64 -15.29
N VAL A 41 1.45 5.39 -14.88
CA VAL A 41 0.41 4.36 -15.02
C VAL A 41 -0.85 4.78 -14.27
N LEU A 42 -0.74 5.11 -12.99
CA LEU A 42 -1.90 5.51 -12.18
C LEU A 42 -2.59 6.74 -12.77
N LYS A 43 -1.83 7.75 -13.15
CA LYS A 43 -2.35 8.99 -13.75
C LYS A 43 -3.14 8.75 -15.02
N ASN A 44 -2.81 7.73 -15.79
CA ASN A 44 -3.39 7.47 -17.11
C ASN A 44 -4.30 6.23 -17.15
N LEU A 45 -4.74 5.72 -15.99
CA LEU A 45 -5.64 4.56 -15.94
C LEU A 45 -6.92 4.77 -16.75
N SER A 46 -7.50 5.96 -16.74
CA SER A 46 -8.68 6.30 -17.55
C SER A 46 -8.44 6.20 -19.06
N CYS A 47 -7.19 6.36 -19.51
CA CYS A 47 -6.82 6.18 -20.92
C CYS A 47 -6.46 4.74 -21.28
N MET A 48 -6.15 3.93 -20.26
CA MET A 48 -5.72 2.54 -20.41
C MET A 48 -6.84 1.53 -20.20
N THR A 49 -7.99 1.99 -19.68
CA THR A 49 -9.15 1.17 -19.39
C THR A 49 -10.35 1.68 -20.18
N ALA A 50 -11.22 0.76 -20.60
CA ALA A 50 -12.47 1.09 -21.26
C ALA A 50 -13.64 0.56 -20.42
N ALA A 51 -14.71 1.36 -20.33
CA ALA A 51 -15.95 0.95 -19.73
C ALA A 51 -16.90 0.52 -20.85
N GLU A 52 -17.04 -0.77 -21.07
CA GLU A 52 -17.87 -1.34 -22.12
C GLU A 52 -18.93 -2.26 -21.52
N LYS A 53 -20.08 -2.31 -22.19
CA LYS A 53 -21.10 -3.29 -21.83
C LYS A 53 -20.72 -4.64 -22.46
N THR A 54 -20.42 -5.59 -21.62
CA THR A 54 -20.08 -6.97 -22.02
C THR A 54 -21.14 -7.95 -21.50
N ASP A 55 -21.15 -9.15 -22.03
CA ASP A 55 -21.97 -10.27 -21.60
C ASP A 55 -21.25 -11.18 -20.57
N HIS A 56 -20.09 -10.76 -20.12
CA HIS A 56 -19.25 -11.47 -19.16
C HIS A 56 -18.65 -10.52 -18.14
N ASP A 57 -18.28 -11.06 -16.98
CA ASP A 57 -17.57 -10.33 -15.94
C ASP A 57 -16.11 -10.12 -16.31
N THR A 58 -15.53 -9.03 -15.83
CA THR A 58 -14.12 -8.72 -16.05
C THR A 58 -13.38 -8.76 -14.72
N PHE A 59 -12.21 -9.38 -14.74
CA PHE A 59 -11.24 -9.33 -13.64
C PHE A 59 -10.00 -8.56 -14.09
N LEU A 60 -9.65 -7.50 -13.37
CA LEU A 60 -8.44 -6.71 -13.57
C LEU A 60 -7.54 -6.89 -12.34
N MET A 61 -6.30 -7.29 -12.56
CA MET A 61 -5.26 -7.28 -11.54
C MET A 61 -4.10 -6.38 -12.00
N MET A 62 -3.68 -5.50 -11.11
CA MET A 62 -2.59 -4.57 -11.37
C MET A 62 -1.66 -4.52 -10.16
N SER A 63 -0.36 -4.56 -10.41
CA SER A 63 0.66 -4.22 -9.42
C SER A 63 1.27 -2.87 -9.79
N ASN A 64 1.48 -2.03 -8.79
CA ASN A 64 2.03 -0.69 -9.00
C ASN A 64 2.91 -0.29 -7.80
N SER A 65 4.13 0.14 -8.07
CA SER A 65 5.14 0.48 -7.07
C SER A 65 5.30 1.99 -6.84
N THR A 66 4.27 2.80 -7.11
CA THR A 66 4.34 4.25 -6.85
C THR A 66 4.65 4.55 -5.38
N THR A 67 4.19 3.72 -4.46
CA THR A 67 4.38 3.90 -3.02
C THR A 67 5.68 3.30 -2.48
N HIS A 68 6.51 2.70 -3.33
CA HIS A 68 7.81 2.12 -2.97
C HIS A 68 8.95 3.14 -3.12
N GLU A 69 8.96 3.92 -4.20
CA GLU A 69 10.05 4.83 -4.54
C GLU A 69 9.81 6.20 -3.91
N ILE A 70 10.47 6.47 -2.80
CA ILE A 70 10.25 7.69 -2.02
C ILE A 70 10.60 8.96 -2.79
N GLN A 71 9.65 9.89 -2.87
CA GLN A 71 9.76 11.15 -3.62
C GLN A 71 8.95 12.26 -2.94
N LEU A 72 9.49 13.49 -2.90
CA LEU A 72 8.66 14.66 -2.63
C LEU A 72 7.85 15.02 -3.86
N LEU A 73 6.61 15.42 -3.63
CA LEU A 73 5.68 15.84 -4.67
C LEU A 73 5.19 17.26 -4.37
N GLN A 74 4.85 17.99 -5.42
CA GLN A 74 4.32 19.34 -5.28
C GLN A 74 2.86 19.31 -4.83
N THR A 75 2.56 19.92 -3.70
CA THR A 75 1.21 20.15 -3.19
C THR A 75 0.52 21.30 -3.94
N PRO A 76 -0.83 21.40 -3.97
CA PRO A 76 -1.78 20.51 -3.26
C PRO A 76 -2.05 19.18 -3.98
N ASP A 77 -1.70 19.05 -5.26
CA ASP A 77 -2.12 17.92 -6.10
C ASP A 77 -1.18 16.71 -6.01
N TYR A 78 -0.12 16.81 -5.20
CA TYR A 78 0.91 15.78 -5.05
C TYR A 78 1.41 15.30 -6.42
N THR A 79 1.86 16.25 -7.24
CA THR A 79 2.37 16.00 -8.58
C THR A 79 3.89 16.02 -8.61
N PRO A 80 4.52 15.20 -9.46
CA PRO A 80 5.97 15.27 -9.67
C PRO A 80 6.37 16.63 -10.26
N LYS A 81 7.41 17.22 -9.69
CA LYS A 81 8.06 18.45 -10.16
C LYS A 81 9.56 18.31 -10.02
N TYR A 82 10.30 18.96 -10.91
CA TYR A 82 11.74 19.02 -10.84
C TYR A 82 12.22 19.75 -9.57
N TYR A 83 11.53 20.83 -9.21
CA TYR A 83 11.67 21.53 -7.94
C TYR A 83 10.36 21.49 -7.19
N VAL A 84 10.43 21.12 -5.92
CA VAL A 84 9.29 21.06 -5.02
C VAL A 84 9.49 22.10 -3.92
N ASP A 85 8.52 22.99 -3.76
CA ASP A 85 8.42 23.91 -2.63
C ASP A 85 7.01 23.84 -2.05
N ASN A 86 6.90 23.23 -0.89
CA ASN A 86 5.64 23.04 -0.16
C ASN A 86 5.54 23.97 1.08
N THR A 87 6.49 24.87 1.30
CA THR A 87 6.59 25.68 2.52
C THR A 87 5.28 26.36 2.86
N THR A 88 4.70 27.09 1.90
CA THR A 88 3.43 27.79 2.14
C THR A 88 2.27 26.84 2.40
N TYR A 89 2.19 25.73 1.65
CA TYR A 89 1.15 24.74 1.83
C TYR A 89 1.25 24.07 3.20
N ASP A 90 2.44 23.67 3.61
CA ASP A 90 2.69 23.00 4.89
C ASP A 90 2.34 23.89 6.10
N LEU A 91 2.65 25.18 6.01
CA LEU A 91 2.25 26.15 7.04
C LEU A 91 0.74 26.33 7.17
N LEU A 92 0.02 26.33 6.05
CA LEU A 92 -1.43 26.55 6.01
C LEU A 92 -2.24 25.29 6.33
N HIS A 93 -1.66 24.11 6.17
CA HIS A 93 -2.32 22.81 6.28
C HIS A 93 -1.57 21.85 7.22
N SER A 94 -1.08 22.38 8.33
CA SER A 94 -0.38 21.58 9.35
C SER A 94 -1.28 20.55 10.03
N ASP A 95 -2.59 20.76 10.00
CA ASP A 95 -3.63 19.88 10.55
C ASP A 95 -3.96 18.68 9.66
N ARG A 96 -3.43 18.62 8.43
CA ARG A 96 -3.73 17.54 7.47
C ARG A 96 -3.30 16.14 7.94
N PHE A 97 -2.47 16.08 8.96
CA PHE A 97 -2.03 14.81 9.55
C PHE A 97 -2.96 14.28 10.64
N THR A 98 -4.02 15.02 10.96
CA THR A 98 -5.01 14.62 11.96
C THR A 98 -6.31 14.21 11.30
N TYR A 99 -6.78 13.00 11.62
CA TYR A 99 -8.05 12.49 11.15
C TYR A 99 -8.80 11.79 12.30
N ASN A 100 -10.04 12.17 12.53
CA ASN A 100 -10.89 11.65 13.62
C ASN A 100 -10.22 11.67 15.00
N GLY A 101 -9.39 12.69 15.28
CA GLY A 101 -8.70 12.84 16.56
C GLY A 101 -7.39 12.05 16.69
N VAL A 102 -7.02 11.27 15.67
CA VAL A 102 -5.74 10.55 15.61
C VAL A 102 -4.77 11.34 14.74
N THR A 103 -3.59 11.62 15.26
CA THR A 103 -2.55 12.38 14.55
C THR A 103 -1.40 11.48 14.15
N ALA A 104 -1.00 11.57 12.89
CA ALA A 104 0.23 10.97 12.41
C ALA A 104 1.41 11.94 12.65
N HIS A 105 2.41 11.50 13.39
CA HIS A 105 3.59 12.28 13.72
C HIS A 105 4.71 11.99 12.71
N ILE A 106 4.94 12.96 11.82
CA ILE A 106 6.00 12.91 10.82
C ILE A 106 7.18 13.72 11.33
N THR A 107 8.27 13.06 11.64
CA THR A 107 9.44 13.66 12.30
C THR A 107 10.74 13.59 11.49
N ALA A 108 10.72 12.88 10.36
CA ALA A 108 11.89 12.69 9.51
C ALA A 108 11.58 12.96 8.03
N PRO A 109 12.58 13.43 7.26
CA PRO A 109 12.39 13.75 5.84
C PRO A 109 11.84 12.60 5.00
N TYR A 110 12.33 11.39 5.21
CA TYR A 110 11.87 10.21 4.46
C TYR A 110 10.39 9.88 4.74
N GLN A 111 9.90 10.10 5.96
CA GLN A 111 8.49 9.90 6.32
C GLN A 111 7.59 10.84 5.52
N MET A 112 8.02 12.11 5.35
CA MET A 112 7.29 13.06 4.51
C MET A 112 7.26 12.62 3.05
N LYS A 113 8.35 12.10 2.52
CA LYS A 113 8.42 11.56 1.17
C LYS A 113 7.47 10.38 0.98
N HIS A 114 7.42 9.46 1.94
CA HIS A 114 6.45 8.38 1.95
C HIS A 114 5.00 8.88 1.99
N TYR A 115 4.71 9.85 2.84
CA TYR A 115 3.38 10.47 2.87
C TYR A 115 3.00 11.04 1.50
N HIS A 116 3.92 11.76 0.85
CA HIS A 116 3.68 12.37 -0.45
C HIS A 116 3.39 11.34 -1.55
N ILE A 117 4.15 10.27 -1.64
CA ILE A 117 3.93 9.25 -2.68
C ILE A 117 2.63 8.48 -2.45
N ASN A 118 2.27 8.22 -1.19
CA ASN A 118 0.98 7.61 -0.86
C ASN A 118 -0.19 8.54 -1.23
N MET A 119 -0.10 9.83 -0.89
CA MET A 119 -1.10 10.83 -1.28
C MET A 119 -1.19 10.94 -2.81
N GLY A 120 -0.06 10.99 -3.51
CA GLY A 120 -0.02 11.02 -4.97
C GLY A 120 -0.70 9.79 -5.59
N ALA A 121 -0.41 8.59 -5.10
CA ALA A 121 -1.02 7.36 -5.58
C ALA A 121 -2.54 7.34 -5.35
N LEU A 122 -2.99 7.66 -4.13
CA LEU A 122 -4.41 7.65 -3.77
C LEU A 122 -5.21 8.70 -4.56
N LEU A 123 -4.65 9.89 -4.80
CA LEU A 123 -5.30 10.90 -5.63
C LEU A 123 -5.44 10.45 -7.08
N ARG A 124 -4.41 9.83 -7.66
CA ARG A 124 -4.50 9.28 -9.03
C ARG A 124 -5.52 8.15 -9.12
N MET A 125 -5.59 7.29 -8.11
CA MET A 125 -6.65 6.28 -8.02
C MET A 125 -8.03 6.93 -7.92
N GLY A 126 -8.16 8.02 -7.15
CA GLY A 126 -9.40 8.79 -7.04
C GLY A 126 -9.87 9.32 -8.40
N GLU A 127 -8.97 9.85 -9.22
CA GLU A 127 -9.28 10.32 -10.59
C GLU A 127 -9.81 9.17 -11.47
N TRP A 128 -9.22 7.98 -11.34
CA TRP A 128 -9.73 6.83 -12.06
C TRP A 128 -11.09 6.38 -11.55
N PHE A 129 -11.36 6.47 -10.24
CA PHE A 129 -12.67 6.17 -9.68
C PHE A 129 -13.74 7.17 -10.17
N ASP A 130 -13.37 8.44 -10.37
CA ASP A 130 -14.29 9.43 -10.96
C ASP A 130 -14.61 9.09 -12.42
N TYR A 131 -13.60 8.70 -13.20
CA TYR A 131 -13.82 8.16 -14.55
C TYR A 131 -14.78 6.96 -14.54
N MET A 132 -14.63 6.03 -13.61
CA MET A 132 -15.52 4.87 -13.48
C MET A 132 -16.95 5.30 -13.10
N ARG A 133 -17.12 6.34 -12.26
CA ARG A 133 -18.44 6.89 -11.92
C ARG A 133 -19.09 7.55 -13.12
N GLU A 134 -18.36 8.37 -13.86
CA GLU A 134 -18.82 9.04 -15.09
C GLU A 134 -19.29 8.03 -16.16
N ASN A 135 -18.63 6.88 -16.21
CA ASN A 135 -18.99 5.80 -17.14
C ASN A 135 -19.98 4.77 -16.57
N GLY A 136 -20.49 4.99 -15.35
CA GLY A 136 -21.53 4.16 -14.75
C GLY A 136 -21.08 2.76 -14.32
N VAL A 137 -19.79 2.50 -14.21
CA VAL A 137 -19.24 1.18 -13.85
C VAL A 137 -18.74 1.10 -12.40
N TYR A 138 -18.57 2.23 -11.70
CA TYR A 138 -18.03 2.25 -10.35
C TYR A 138 -18.85 1.41 -9.37
N ASP A 139 -20.17 1.56 -9.39
CA ASP A 139 -21.03 0.86 -8.44
C ASP A 139 -21.05 -0.65 -8.68
N ASN A 140 -20.91 -1.06 -9.93
CA ASN A 140 -20.86 -2.46 -10.34
C ASN A 140 -19.46 -3.06 -10.33
N THR A 141 -18.50 -2.40 -9.69
CA THR A 141 -17.12 -2.89 -9.58
C THR A 141 -16.77 -3.10 -8.11
N ARG A 142 -16.26 -4.27 -7.78
CA ARG A 142 -15.55 -4.49 -6.51
C ARG A 142 -14.09 -4.07 -6.70
N ILE A 143 -13.58 -3.23 -5.80
CA ILE A 143 -12.21 -2.74 -5.82
C ILE A 143 -11.53 -3.19 -4.54
N ILE A 144 -10.39 -3.85 -4.66
CA ILE A 144 -9.53 -4.22 -3.54
C ILE A 144 -8.17 -3.60 -3.79
N ILE A 145 -7.70 -2.81 -2.84
CA ILE A 145 -6.33 -2.26 -2.83
C ILE A 145 -5.63 -2.87 -1.63
N ALA A 146 -4.59 -3.62 -1.88
CA ALA A 146 -3.79 -4.28 -0.86
C ALA A 146 -2.31 -3.99 -1.10
N ALA A 147 -1.59 -3.65 -0.02
CA ALA A 147 -0.14 -3.63 -0.04
C ALA A 147 0.40 -5.01 0.35
N ASP A 148 1.59 -5.34 -0.12
CA ASP A 148 2.29 -6.59 0.20
C ASP A 148 2.76 -6.61 1.66
N HIS A 149 3.25 -5.47 2.16
CA HIS A 149 3.64 -5.26 3.55
C HIS A 149 3.39 -3.79 3.93
N GLY A 150 3.52 -3.48 5.21
CA GLY A 150 3.61 -2.11 5.71
C GLY A 150 5.00 -1.53 5.46
N ALA A 151 5.33 -0.45 6.16
CA ALA A 151 6.67 0.10 6.08
C ALA A 151 7.14 0.52 7.49
N PRO A 152 8.35 0.11 7.88
CA PRO A 152 8.89 0.39 9.18
C PRO A 152 9.16 1.88 9.35
N GLU A 153 9.02 2.36 10.58
CA GLU A 153 9.44 3.71 11.00
C GLU A 153 8.84 4.86 10.16
N LEU A 154 7.71 4.65 9.47
CA LEU A 154 7.13 5.69 8.61
C LEU A 154 6.56 6.87 9.38
N CYS A 155 5.89 6.61 10.48
CA CYS A 155 5.39 7.62 11.41
C CYS A 155 4.90 6.94 12.69
N SER A 156 4.67 7.73 13.74
CA SER A 156 3.91 7.29 14.91
C SER A 156 2.50 7.89 14.88
N PHE A 157 1.59 7.25 15.58
CA PHE A 157 0.22 7.72 15.78
C PHE A 157 -0.06 7.88 17.27
N ASP A 158 -0.99 8.77 17.64
CA ASP A 158 -1.31 9.06 19.04
C ASP A 158 -1.73 7.81 19.84
N ASP A 159 -2.44 6.88 19.21
CA ASP A 159 -2.96 5.67 19.85
C ASP A 159 -2.05 4.45 19.66
N MET A 160 -0.87 4.63 19.06
CA MET A 160 0.04 3.51 18.80
C MET A 160 0.79 3.12 20.07
N ILE A 161 0.93 1.82 20.30
CA ILE A 161 1.75 1.30 21.39
C ILE A 161 3.22 1.64 21.11
N ALA A 162 3.82 2.41 22.02
CA ALA A 162 5.09 3.09 21.77
C ALA A 162 6.33 2.19 21.82
N ASP A 163 6.26 0.94 22.28
CA ASP A 163 7.46 0.12 22.49
C ASP A 163 7.27 -1.35 22.11
N PHE A 164 7.19 -1.60 20.82
CA PHE A 164 7.27 -2.96 20.28
C PHE A 164 8.67 -3.56 20.36
N SER A 165 9.70 -2.74 20.50
CA SER A 165 11.09 -3.20 20.57
C SER A 165 11.37 -4.06 21.81
N ALA A 166 10.67 -3.81 22.90
CA ALA A 166 10.77 -4.62 24.13
C ALA A 166 10.31 -6.07 23.93
N GLY A 167 9.38 -6.32 23.00
CA GLY A 167 8.94 -7.65 22.61
C GLY A 167 9.82 -8.32 21.55
N GLY A 168 10.84 -7.64 21.05
CA GLY A 168 11.69 -8.13 19.95
C GLY A 168 11.05 -8.02 18.57
N ILE A 169 9.87 -7.44 18.46
CA ILE A 169 9.19 -7.11 17.23
C ILE A 169 9.66 -5.71 16.83
N LYS A 170 10.39 -5.61 15.73
CA LYS A 170 11.07 -4.37 15.35
C LYS A 170 10.08 -3.23 15.06
N ASP A 171 9.02 -3.52 14.32
CA ASP A 171 8.01 -2.53 13.97
C ASP A 171 6.71 -3.22 13.58
N VAL A 172 5.64 -2.95 14.32
CA VAL A 172 4.32 -3.51 14.02
C VAL A 172 3.78 -3.01 12.67
N LEU A 173 4.22 -1.83 12.23
CA LEU A 173 3.76 -1.24 10.97
C LEU A 173 4.22 -2.03 9.75
N ASP A 174 5.30 -2.80 9.83
CA ASP A 174 5.69 -3.76 8.78
C ASP A 174 4.59 -4.78 8.50
N TYR A 175 3.86 -5.16 9.55
CA TYR A 175 2.82 -6.19 9.51
C TYR A 175 1.41 -5.59 9.38
N ASN A 176 1.30 -4.30 9.12
CA ASN A 176 0.03 -3.59 8.95
C ASN A 176 -0.09 -2.99 7.53
N PRO A 177 -0.12 -3.80 6.48
CA PRO A 177 -0.26 -3.30 5.13
C PRO A 177 -1.61 -2.61 4.91
N LEU A 178 -1.64 -1.65 3.98
CA LEU A 178 -2.88 -1.05 3.53
C LEU A 178 -3.81 -2.13 2.96
N PHE A 179 -5.06 -2.13 3.41
CA PHE A 179 -6.10 -3.02 2.90
C PHE A 179 -7.43 -2.27 2.80
N LEU A 180 -7.82 -1.90 1.59
CA LEU A 180 -9.06 -1.18 1.31
C LEU A 180 -9.98 -2.02 0.43
N VAL A 181 -11.24 -2.07 0.79
CA VAL A 181 -12.26 -2.80 0.03
C VAL A 181 -13.46 -1.90 -0.24
N LYS A 182 -13.77 -1.71 -1.51
CA LYS A 182 -15.04 -1.16 -1.98
C LYS A 182 -15.84 -2.27 -2.61
N ASP A 183 -16.93 -2.66 -1.98
CA ASP A 183 -17.83 -3.70 -2.51
C ASP A 183 -18.85 -3.12 -3.50
N PHE A 184 -19.58 -3.99 -4.20
CA PHE A 184 -20.67 -3.59 -5.09
C PHE A 184 -21.67 -2.70 -4.36
N ASN A 185 -22.06 -1.59 -4.98
CA ASN A 185 -23.03 -0.63 -4.48
C ASN A 185 -22.75 -0.09 -3.06
N SER A 186 -21.54 -0.25 -2.53
CA SER A 186 -21.18 0.26 -1.21
C SER A 186 -21.11 1.79 -1.20
N ARG A 187 -21.39 2.38 -0.03
CA ARG A 187 -21.39 3.83 0.19
C ARG A 187 -20.69 4.17 1.50
N GLY A 188 -20.07 5.36 1.50
CA GLY A 188 -19.38 5.89 2.67
C GLY A 188 -18.04 5.20 2.91
N PHE A 189 -17.39 5.62 3.98
CA PHE A 189 -16.12 5.06 4.46
C PHE A 189 -16.30 4.60 5.90
N LYS A 190 -15.75 3.46 6.22
CA LYS A 190 -15.68 2.93 7.59
C LYS A 190 -14.37 2.19 7.80
N THR A 191 -13.87 2.24 9.01
CA THR A 191 -12.81 1.34 9.45
C THR A 191 -13.45 0.03 9.92
N ASP A 192 -12.90 -1.10 9.47
CA ASP A 192 -13.29 -2.43 9.91
C ASP A 192 -12.10 -3.04 10.66
N MET A 193 -12.29 -3.36 11.93
CA MET A 193 -11.26 -3.88 12.82
C MET A 193 -11.17 -5.42 12.80
N THR A 194 -11.86 -6.07 11.88
CA THR A 194 -11.75 -7.51 11.71
C THR A 194 -10.32 -7.89 11.34
N PHE A 195 -9.76 -8.83 12.03
CA PHE A 195 -8.42 -9.35 11.71
C PHE A 195 -8.37 -9.92 10.30
N MET A 196 -7.46 -9.41 9.49
CA MET A 196 -7.30 -9.74 8.08
C MET A 196 -5.84 -10.05 7.76
N THR A 197 -5.65 -10.85 6.73
CA THR A 197 -4.34 -11.10 6.13
C THR A 197 -4.42 -10.88 4.62
N ASN A 198 -3.28 -10.74 3.94
CA ASN A 198 -3.26 -10.64 2.48
C ASN A 198 -3.84 -11.89 1.80
N ALA A 199 -3.85 -13.04 2.48
CA ALA A 199 -4.49 -14.26 2.01
C ALA A 199 -6.03 -14.17 1.93
N ASP A 200 -6.65 -13.19 2.58
CA ASP A 200 -8.08 -12.91 2.44
C ASP A 200 -8.45 -12.19 1.12
N THR A 201 -7.48 -11.63 0.41
CA THR A 201 -7.71 -10.93 -0.87
C THR A 201 -8.48 -11.80 -1.88
N PRO A 202 -8.06 -13.04 -2.21
CA PRO A 202 -8.82 -13.87 -3.13
C PRO A 202 -10.19 -14.27 -2.58
N VAL A 203 -10.33 -14.45 -1.26
CA VAL A 203 -11.63 -14.74 -0.63
C VAL A 203 -12.61 -13.59 -0.88
N LEU A 204 -12.16 -12.36 -0.62
CA LEU A 204 -12.98 -11.17 -0.86
C LEU A 204 -13.25 -10.93 -2.34
N ALA A 205 -12.26 -11.15 -3.21
CA ALA A 205 -12.43 -10.97 -4.64
C ALA A 205 -13.53 -11.87 -5.21
N MET A 206 -13.62 -13.12 -4.74
CA MET A 206 -14.58 -14.12 -5.23
C MET A 206 -15.92 -14.13 -4.48
N LYS A 207 -16.01 -13.45 -3.34
CA LYS A 207 -17.19 -13.45 -2.48
C LYS A 207 -18.47 -13.06 -3.23
N GLY A 208 -19.43 -13.97 -3.27
CA GLY A 208 -20.72 -13.77 -3.94
C GLY A 208 -20.67 -13.82 -5.48
N LEU A 209 -19.49 -14.06 -6.07
CA LEU A 209 -19.31 -14.25 -7.51
C LEU A 209 -19.11 -15.72 -7.86
N ILE A 210 -18.34 -16.44 -7.06
CA ILE A 210 -18.02 -17.85 -7.28
C ILE A 210 -18.51 -18.64 -6.08
N SER A 211 -19.32 -19.67 -6.36
CA SER A 211 -19.76 -20.62 -5.34
C SER A 211 -18.64 -21.61 -5.06
N GLU A 212 -18.27 -21.79 -3.79
CA GLU A 212 -17.27 -22.78 -3.34
C GLU A 212 -15.95 -22.70 -4.13
N PRO A 213 -15.27 -21.54 -4.12
CA PRO A 213 -14.04 -21.38 -4.89
C PRO A 213 -12.95 -22.32 -4.38
N VAL A 214 -12.24 -22.93 -5.30
CA VAL A 214 -11.16 -23.88 -5.03
C VAL A 214 -9.86 -23.37 -5.64
N ASN A 215 -8.78 -23.45 -4.89
CA ASN A 215 -7.44 -23.14 -5.38
C ASN A 215 -7.02 -24.20 -6.40
N PRO A 216 -6.78 -23.85 -7.66
CA PRO A 216 -6.51 -24.81 -8.71
C PRO A 216 -5.16 -25.56 -8.56
N PHE A 217 -4.25 -25.03 -7.77
CA PHE A 217 -2.94 -25.62 -7.53
C PHE A 217 -2.95 -26.62 -6.38
N THR A 218 -3.76 -26.37 -5.35
CA THR A 218 -3.79 -27.21 -4.14
C THR A 218 -5.03 -28.08 -4.03
N GLY A 219 -6.08 -27.79 -4.79
CA GLY A 219 -7.38 -28.45 -4.69
C GLY A 219 -8.15 -28.12 -3.39
N LYS A 220 -7.65 -27.18 -2.57
CA LYS A 220 -8.26 -26.80 -1.31
C LYS A 220 -9.27 -25.65 -1.49
N PRO A 221 -10.32 -25.57 -0.67
CA PRO A 221 -11.24 -24.43 -0.67
C PRO A 221 -10.49 -23.11 -0.45
N VAL A 222 -10.91 -22.06 -1.13
CA VAL A 222 -10.46 -20.70 -0.88
C VAL A 222 -11.42 -20.05 0.13
N ASN A 223 -11.00 -20.00 1.39
CA ASN A 223 -11.76 -19.44 2.49
C ASN A 223 -10.80 -18.75 3.49
N SER A 224 -11.36 -18.15 4.52
CA SER A 224 -10.62 -17.47 5.59
C SER A 224 -10.39 -18.34 6.84
N ASP A 225 -10.58 -19.64 6.76
CA ASP A 225 -10.52 -20.52 7.93
C ASP A 225 -9.10 -20.61 8.51
N ALA A 226 -8.08 -20.48 7.67
CA ALA A 226 -6.68 -20.53 8.10
C ALA A 226 -6.33 -19.45 9.12
N LYS A 227 -6.95 -18.27 9.06
CA LYS A 227 -6.67 -17.18 10.02
C LYS A 227 -7.25 -17.38 11.41
N GLN A 228 -8.08 -18.40 11.61
CA GLN A 228 -8.58 -18.78 12.94
C GLN A 228 -7.53 -19.55 13.76
N GLY A 229 -6.46 -20.02 13.10
CA GLY A 229 -5.31 -20.63 13.75
C GLY A 229 -4.16 -19.64 13.96
N GLU A 230 -3.02 -20.15 14.37
CA GLU A 230 -1.79 -19.35 14.44
C GLU A 230 -1.44 -18.81 13.04
N GLN A 231 -1.14 -17.52 12.97
CA GLN A 231 -0.63 -16.88 11.76
C GLN A 231 0.88 -16.66 11.94
N PRO A 232 1.72 -17.58 11.45
CA PRO A 232 3.15 -17.45 11.61
C PRO A 232 3.69 -16.31 10.73
N LEU A 233 4.53 -15.50 11.34
CA LEU A 233 5.28 -14.43 10.71
C LEU A 233 6.76 -14.68 10.91
N ILE A 234 7.56 -14.49 9.88
CA ILE A 234 9.02 -14.63 9.96
C ILE A 234 9.68 -13.27 9.89
N LEU A 235 10.67 -13.04 10.76
CA LEU A 235 11.54 -11.89 10.73
C LEU A 235 12.84 -12.20 9.96
N SER A 236 12.75 -12.79 8.78
CA SER A 236 13.91 -13.04 7.94
C SER A 236 13.99 -11.99 6.85
N GLU A 237 15.06 -11.22 6.85
CA GLU A 237 15.36 -10.23 5.80
C GLU A 237 15.96 -10.88 4.56
N LEU A 238 16.44 -12.11 4.65
CA LEU A 238 17.16 -12.77 3.59
C LEU A 238 16.58 -14.15 3.30
N TRP A 239 16.02 -14.27 2.12
CA TRP A 239 15.82 -15.55 1.47
C TRP A 239 16.82 -15.67 0.31
N ASP A 240 17.74 -16.60 0.42
CA ASP A 240 18.76 -16.88 -0.59
C ASP A 240 18.76 -18.37 -0.89
N ILE A 241 18.40 -18.72 -2.11
CA ILE A 241 18.27 -20.10 -2.54
C ILE A 241 19.58 -20.87 -2.47
N GLU A 242 20.72 -20.19 -2.61
CA GLU A 242 22.05 -20.82 -2.55
C GLU A 242 22.54 -21.02 -1.12
N GLN A 243 22.16 -20.09 -0.22
CA GLN A 243 22.54 -20.13 1.19
C GLN A 243 21.61 -20.99 2.05
N ASN A 244 20.35 -21.11 1.63
CA ASN A 244 19.29 -21.71 2.43
C ASN A 244 18.81 -23.07 1.91
N ASP A 245 19.65 -23.81 1.22
CA ASP A 245 19.33 -25.15 0.66
C ASP A 245 17.99 -25.20 -0.12
N GLY A 246 17.76 -24.18 -0.96
CA GLY A 246 16.57 -24.09 -1.79
C GLY A 246 15.44 -23.28 -1.16
N ASN A 247 14.35 -23.88 -0.71
CA ASN A 247 13.15 -23.19 -0.27
C ASN A 247 13.08 -22.94 1.25
N THR A 248 14.20 -22.91 1.94
CA THR A 248 14.25 -22.63 3.37
C THR A 248 14.60 -21.17 3.62
N PHE A 249 14.07 -20.61 4.70
CA PHE A 249 14.50 -19.31 5.18
C PHE A 249 15.74 -19.45 6.05
N ALA A 250 16.58 -18.42 6.09
CA ALA A 250 17.68 -18.37 7.07
C ALA A 250 17.12 -18.52 8.50
N PRO A 251 17.90 -19.06 9.44
CA PRO A 251 17.50 -19.12 10.84
C PRO A 251 17.05 -17.74 11.32
N SER A 252 15.82 -17.63 11.77
CA SER A 252 15.16 -16.39 12.15
C SER A 252 14.23 -16.58 13.32
N ARG A 253 13.80 -15.48 13.90
CA ARG A 253 12.74 -15.50 14.89
C ARG A 253 11.38 -15.58 14.19
N TRP A 254 10.54 -16.47 14.69
CA TRP A 254 9.17 -16.64 14.24
C TRP A 254 8.20 -16.17 15.31
N TYR A 255 7.15 -15.50 14.88
CA TYR A 255 6.06 -15.07 15.74
C TYR A 255 4.73 -15.54 15.18
N SER A 256 3.74 -15.64 16.05
CA SER A 256 2.33 -15.65 15.63
C SER A 256 1.63 -14.44 16.22
N VAL A 257 0.60 -13.97 15.52
CA VAL A 257 -0.28 -12.91 15.99
C VAL A 257 -1.73 -13.25 15.66
N HIS A 258 -2.67 -12.74 16.44
CA HIS A 258 -4.11 -12.85 16.19
C HIS A 258 -4.83 -11.56 16.61
N ASP A 259 -6.05 -11.41 16.15
CA ASP A 259 -6.98 -10.32 16.47
C ASP A 259 -6.40 -8.91 16.22
N ASN A 260 -5.75 -8.31 17.20
CA ASN A 260 -5.22 -6.95 17.10
C ASN A 260 -3.68 -6.95 17.20
N ILE A 261 -3.01 -6.60 16.10
CA ILE A 261 -1.55 -6.55 16.04
C ILE A 261 -0.94 -5.47 16.94
N PHE A 262 -1.71 -4.46 17.35
CA PHE A 262 -1.24 -3.40 18.26
C PHE A 262 -1.33 -3.78 19.74
N ASP A 263 -1.80 -4.98 20.05
CA ASP A 263 -1.78 -5.53 21.40
C ASP A 263 -0.68 -6.57 21.52
N LEU A 264 0.37 -6.27 22.29
CA LEU A 264 1.50 -7.19 22.50
C LEU A 264 1.07 -8.54 23.10
N GLY A 265 -0.02 -8.58 23.84
CA GLY A 265 -0.59 -9.82 24.39
C GLY A 265 -1.07 -10.81 23.34
N ASN A 266 -1.32 -10.33 22.11
CA ASN A 266 -1.71 -11.15 20.97
C ASN A 266 -0.53 -11.76 20.20
N TRP A 267 0.70 -11.38 20.55
CA TRP A 267 1.91 -11.88 19.93
C TRP A 267 2.55 -13.00 20.75
N LYS A 268 3.01 -14.02 20.08
CA LYS A 268 3.70 -15.16 20.66
C LYS A 268 4.91 -15.52 19.82
N GLU A 269 6.08 -15.63 20.43
CA GLU A 269 7.25 -16.21 19.78
C GLU A 269 7.06 -17.72 19.59
N LEU A 270 7.38 -18.21 18.41
CA LEU A 270 7.25 -19.61 18.03
C LEU A 270 8.64 -20.27 17.99
N ASP A 271 8.74 -21.43 18.62
CA ASP A 271 9.95 -22.27 18.55
C ASP A 271 9.93 -23.09 17.24
N PHE A 272 10.37 -22.48 16.16
CA PHE A 272 10.72 -23.20 14.93
C PHE A 272 12.25 -23.37 14.86
N HIS A 273 12.68 -24.63 14.78
CA HIS A 273 14.08 -25.00 14.62
C HIS A 273 14.37 -25.47 13.21
#